data_8bff6ff6d225ac8e760535e734e91939
#
_entry.id   8bff6ff6d225ac8e760535e734e91939
#
_cell.length_a   1.000
_cell.length_b   1.000
_cell.length_c   1.000
_cell.angle_alpha   90.00
_cell.angle_beta   90.00
_cell.angle_gamma   90.00
#
_symmetry.space_group_name_H-M   'P 1'
#
loop_
_entity.id
_entity.type
_entity.pdbx_description
1 polymer ?
#
loop_
_entity_poly.entity_id
_entity_poly.type
_entity_poly.pdbx_seq_one_letter_code
_entity_poly.pdbx_strand_id
1 'polypeptide(L)'
;MFEKFIAGMQGIEIEKDIPSLREAFKGSLNIGTSVPGYDLTKPNFETELIKKHFNTVVAENCCKMMNVYKGPGEYFWDEADMFFDFAKENNLRARWHNFVWHGQCAPWIFYKDASKVNMKDFFENKVLAEDLASSEQIDKRVKDWIQSVCDRYRGQIVSYDVVNEVISDKKFALRTREDHSYWQDVMGPDYVEKAFHWAHEADPNAELVINDYNLETISEKRQAEYDFIKNLLSKKVPVSAVGLQGHINMCSSNIDFIEETIEKYASLGVKVLVTELDVSFFDHEDKSPLILSEENLKKQADFYYELFECFKRQSKKGNLSDVILWGVSDYTTWKNHFPVPGRGDAPLLFGKDGKAKPAYWKIIENV
;
A
#
# COMPACT_ATOMS: atom_id res chain seq x y z
N MET A 1 -11.93 7.38 19.03
CA MET A 1 -10.59 6.73 19.03
C MET A 1 -9.51 7.69 18.55
N PHE A 2 -9.75 8.45 17.49
CA PHE A 2 -8.80 9.41 16.89
C PHE A 2 -8.39 10.57 17.82
N GLU A 3 -9.29 11.14 18.61
CA GLU A 3 -8.95 12.25 19.53
C GLU A 3 -7.92 11.86 20.62
N LYS A 4 -7.97 10.63 21.12
CA LYS A 4 -6.97 10.12 22.08
C LYS A 4 -5.60 9.90 21.43
N PHE A 5 -5.58 9.56 20.15
CA PHE A 5 -4.36 9.35 19.37
C PHE A 5 -3.61 10.67 19.16
N ILE A 6 -4.33 11.73 18.73
CA ILE A 6 -3.78 13.06 18.53
C ILE A 6 -3.31 13.67 19.86
N ALA A 7 -4.02 13.44 20.96
CA ALA A 7 -3.61 13.94 22.28
C ALA A 7 -2.22 13.40 22.71
N GLY A 8 -1.89 12.16 22.35
CA GLY A 8 -0.57 11.58 22.62
C GLY A 8 0.57 12.13 21.74
N MET A 9 0.23 12.77 20.63
CA MET A 9 1.20 13.40 19.71
C MET A 9 1.53 14.85 20.08
N GLN A 10 0.77 15.45 21.01
CA GLN A 10 1.00 16.83 21.40
C GLN A 10 2.33 17.00 22.15
N GLY A 11 3.08 18.01 21.76
CA GLY A 11 4.39 18.33 22.36
C GLY A 11 5.56 17.52 21.82
N ILE A 12 5.34 16.60 20.88
CA ILE A 12 6.44 15.96 20.14
C ILE A 12 6.92 16.94 19.07
N GLU A 13 8.21 17.28 19.09
CA GLU A 13 8.82 18.15 18.11
C GLU A 13 9.77 17.37 17.20
N ILE A 14 9.70 17.65 15.89
CA ILE A 14 10.62 17.06 14.90
C ILE A 14 11.98 17.76 14.91
N GLU A 15 12.98 17.09 14.37
CA GLU A 15 14.30 17.68 14.10
C GLU A 15 14.22 18.53 12.81
N LYS A 16 14.25 19.87 12.98
CA LYS A 16 14.08 20.80 11.85
C LYS A 16 15.33 20.98 11.00
N ASP A 17 16.51 20.81 11.59
CA ASP A 17 17.79 21.12 10.96
C ASP A 17 18.47 19.89 10.31
N ILE A 18 17.74 18.79 10.13
CA ILE A 18 18.22 17.59 9.42
C ILE A 18 17.90 17.67 7.92
N PRO A 19 18.68 17.02 7.03
CA PRO A 19 18.40 16.97 5.59
C PRO A 19 17.02 16.40 5.28
N SER A 20 16.42 16.80 4.15
CA SER A 20 15.13 16.25 3.71
C SER A 20 15.33 15.03 2.83
N LEU A 21 14.64 13.90 3.11
CA LEU A 21 14.69 12.71 2.26
C LEU A 21 14.30 13.03 0.82
N ARG A 22 13.17 13.72 0.61
CA ARG A 22 12.69 14.05 -0.74
C ARG A 22 13.66 14.92 -1.55
N GLU A 23 14.42 15.81 -0.87
CA GLU A 23 15.39 16.63 -1.56
C GLU A 23 16.69 15.85 -1.85
N ALA A 24 17.10 14.96 -0.94
CA ALA A 24 18.24 14.09 -1.12
C ALA A 24 18.08 13.15 -2.31
N PHE A 25 16.89 12.59 -2.49
CA PHE A 25 16.58 11.68 -3.61
C PHE A 25 16.01 12.37 -4.86
N LYS A 26 15.99 13.71 -4.89
CA LYS A 26 15.43 14.48 -6.00
C LYS A 26 16.08 14.13 -7.33
N GLY A 27 15.23 13.75 -8.30
CA GLY A 27 15.67 13.34 -9.64
C GLY A 27 16.10 11.89 -9.76
N SER A 28 16.07 11.12 -8.67
CA SER A 28 16.32 9.67 -8.68
C SER A 28 15.10 8.87 -8.27
N LEU A 29 14.57 9.09 -7.07
CA LEU A 29 13.43 8.38 -6.51
C LEU A 29 12.41 9.36 -5.94
N ASN A 30 11.12 9.03 -6.08
CA ASN A 30 10.10 9.65 -5.26
C ASN A 30 10.07 8.92 -3.92
N ILE A 31 10.19 9.68 -2.83
CA ILE A 31 10.10 9.12 -1.48
C ILE A 31 8.76 9.50 -0.87
N GLY A 32 7.98 8.49 -0.53
CA GLY A 32 6.63 8.67 -0.02
C GLY A 32 6.38 8.00 1.33
N THR A 33 5.17 8.22 1.83
CA THR A 33 4.69 7.57 3.06
C THR A 33 3.19 7.33 3.01
N SER A 34 2.74 6.28 3.71
CA SER A 34 1.31 6.15 4.03
C SER A 34 0.94 7.14 5.13
N VAL A 35 -0.30 7.63 5.05
CA VAL A 35 -0.87 8.59 6.00
C VAL A 35 -1.94 7.86 6.82
N PRO A 36 -1.74 7.74 8.13
CA PRO A 36 -2.74 7.13 9.02
C PRO A 36 -4.04 7.95 9.08
N GLY A 37 -5.11 7.31 9.54
CA GLY A 37 -6.44 7.93 9.64
C GLY A 37 -6.57 8.87 10.85
N TYR A 38 -5.84 9.97 10.90
CA TYR A 38 -6.05 11.04 11.86
C TYR A 38 -6.49 12.33 11.15
N ASP A 39 -7.00 13.29 11.93
CA ASP A 39 -7.47 14.58 11.43
C ASP A 39 -6.31 15.42 10.89
N LEU A 40 -6.15 15.43 9.57
CA LEU A 40 -5.09 16.15 8.85
C LEU A 40 -5.25 17.67 8.89
N THR A 41 -6.41 18.18 9.32
CA THR A 41 -6.62 19.62 9.53
C THR A 41 -5.91 20.13 10.79
N LYS A 42 -5.49 19.22 11.67
CA LYS A 42 -4.78 19.53 12.92
C LYS A 42 -3.30 19.19 12.80
N PRO A 43 -2.40 20.19 12.83
CA PRO A 43 -0.98 19.94 12.80
C PRO A 43 -0.52 19.03 13.95
N ASN A 44 0.33 18.06 13.62
CA ASN A 44 1.02 17.20 14.57
C ASN A 44 2.42 16.90 14.05
N PHE A 45 3.27 16.22 14.83
CA PHE A 45 4.65 15.98 14.44
C PHE A 45 4.77 15.12 13.15
N GLU A 46 3.84 14.18 12.92
CA GLU A 46 3.86 13.37 11.70
C GLU A 46 3.46 14.19 10.47
N THR A 47 2.49 15.11 10.56
CA THR A 47 2.19 16.02 9.44
C THR A 47 3.38 16.92 9.10
N GLU A 48 4.19 17.32 10.09
CA GLU A 48 5.43 18.08 9.85
C GLU A 48 6.53 17.20 9.23
N LEU A 49 6.66 15.94 9.66
CA LEU A 49 7.57 14.97 9.00
C LEU A 49 7.16 14.73 7.54
N ILE A 50 5.86 14.56 7.26
CA ILE A 50 5.35 14.39 5.90
C ILE A 50 5.79 15.56 5.02
N LYS A 51 5.48 16.78 5.43
CA LYS A 51 5.80 18.00 4.67
C LYS A 51 7.29 18.17 4.42
N LYS A 52 8.12 17.75 5.36
CA LYS A 52 9.58 17.91 5.29
C LYS A 52 10.25 16.83 4.44
N HIS A 53 9.87 15.57 4.62
CA HIS A 53 10.66 14.43 4.14
C HIS A 53 10.08 13.72 2.92
N PHE A 54 8.80 13.87 2.62
CA PHE A 54 8.13 13.10 1.58
C PHE A 54 7.59 13.97 0.45
N ASN A 55 7.57 13.44 -0.76
CA ASN A 55 6.96 14.06 -1.93
C ASN A 55 5.74 13.30 -2.45
N THR A 56 5.48 12.11 -1.93
CA THR A 56 4.36 11.26 -2.32
C THR A 56 3.65 10.75 -1.08
N VAL A 57 2.32 10.70 -1.12
CA VAL A 57 1.49 10.16 -0.03
C VAL A 57 0.47 9.17 -0.55
N VAL A 58 0.10 8.22 0.30
CA VAL A 58 -1.00 7.28 0.09
C VAL A 58 -1.82 7.18 1.38
N ALA A 59 -3.13 7.14 1.27
CA ALA A 59 -3.97 6.96 2.45
C ALA A 59 -3.91 5.52 2.94
N GLU A 60 -3.58 5.30 4.22
CA GLU A 60 -3.53 3.95 4.79
C GLU A 60 -4.89 3.27 4.74
N ASN A 61 -5.98 4.00 5.05
CA ASN A 61 -7.31 3.41 5.19
C ASN A 61 -8.45 4.18 4.52
N CYS A 62 -8.46 5.52 4.55
CA CYS A 62 -9.65 6.30 4.22
C CYS A 62 -10.10 6.18 2.75
N CYS A 63 -9.22 5.76 1.84
CA CYS A 63 -9.53 5.53 0.43
C CYS A 63 -9.99 4.10 0.10
N LYS A 64 -9.98 3.18 1.07
CA LYS A 64 -10.40 1.79 0.84
C LYS A 64 -11.92 1.70 0.64
N MET A 65 -12.34 0.76 -0.21
CA MET A 65 -13.74 0.62 -0.63
C MET A 65 -14.71 0.56 0.56
N MET A 66 -14.39 -0.20 1.61
CA MET A 66 -15.23 -0.32 2.82
C MET A 66 -15.48 1.03 3.50
N ASN A 67 -14.51 1.95 3.44
CA ASN A 67 -14.59 3.23 4.10
C ASN A 67 -15.33 4.29 3.29
N VAL A 68 -15.31 4.18 1.96
CA VAL A 68 -15.91 5.17 1.06
C VAL A 68 -17.26 4.69 0.50
N TYR A 69 -17.37 3.48 -0.03
CA TYR A 69 -18.54 2.99 -0.78
C TYR A 69 -19.52 2.26 0.15
N LYS A 70 -20.48 3.01 0.70
CA LYS A 70 -21.36 2.55 1.79
C LYS A 70 -22.58 1.79 1.30
N GLY A 71 -23.06 2.05 0.08
CA GLY A 71 -24.23 1.45 -0.53
C GLY A 71 -24.37 1.84 -2.01
N PRO A 72 -25.38 1.35 -2.72
CA PRO A 72 -25.63 1.71 -4.11
C PRO A 72 -25.82 3.22 -4.30
N GLY A 73 -24.81 3.91 -4.85
CA GLY A 73 -24.82 5.38 -5.01
C GLY A 73 -24.54 6.15 -3.71
N GLU A 74 -24.19 5.46 -2.63
CA GLU A 74 -23.92 6.08 -1.33
C GLU A 74 -22.40 6.08 -1.04
N TYR A 75 -21.82 7.26 -0.91
CA TYR A 75 -20.37 7.43 -0.68
C TYR A 75 -20.13 8.32 0.52
N PHE A 76 -19.11 7.98 1.30
CA PHE A 76 -18.57 8.80 2.38
C PHE A 76 -17.18 9.31 1.96
N TRP A 77 -17.12 10.56 1.52
CA TRP A 77 -15.92 11.16 0.95
C TRP A 77 -15.10 11.99 1.93
N ASP A 78 -15.67 12.38 3.08
CA ASP A 78 -15.10 13.40 3.96
C ASP A 78 -13.63 13.13 4.35
N GLU A 79 -13.29 11.89 4.68
CA GLU A 79 -11.92 11.54 5.05
C GLU A 79 -10.99 11.49 3.82
N ALA A 80 -11.49 11.02 2.68
CA ALA A 80 -10.72 11.02 1.44
C ALA A 80 -10.52 12.45 0.93
N ASP A 81 -11.54 13.30 0.97
CA ASP A 81 -11.43 14.73 0.62
C ASP A 81 -10.36 15.42 1.48
N MET A 82 -10.40 15.23 2.79
CA MET A 82 -9.41 15.79 3.72
C MET A 82 -7.99 15.33 3.36
N PHE A 83 -7.81 14.08 2.97
CA PHE A 83 -6.51 13.55 2.54
C PHE A 83 -6.02 14.20 1.24
N PHE A 84 -6.88 14.34 0.22
CA PHE A 84 -6.50 14.95 -1.05
C PHE A 84 -6.30 16.46 -0.93
N ASP A 85 -7.08 17.15 -0.10
CA ASP A 85 -6.86 18.56 0.21
C ASP A 85 -5.50 18.77 0.89
N PHE A 86 -5.17 17.95 1.89
CA PHE A 86 -3.84 17.99 2.53
C PHE A 86 -2.71 17.75 1.53
N ALA A 87 -2.85 16.77 0.65
CA ALA A 87 -1.83 16.47 -0.37
C ALA A 87 -1.65 17.68 -1.31
N LYS A 88 -2.75 18.26 -1.80
CA LYS A 88 -2.77 19.41 -2.70
C LYS A 88 -2.18 20.68 -2.05
N GLU A 89 -2.58 21.00 -0.83
CA GLU A 89 -2.08 22.16 -0.08
C GLU A 89 -0.56 22.11 0.17
N ASN A 90 0.00 20.90 0.30
CA ASN A 90 1.42 20.69 0.56
C ASN A 90 2.22 20.29 -0.69
N ASN A 91 1.65 20.37 -1.90
CA ASN A 91 2.27 20.00 -3.17
C ASN A 91 2.82 18.58 -3.16
N LEU A 92 2.08 17.63 -2.60
CA LEU A 92 2.41 16.23 -2.55
C LEU A 92 1.73 15.47 -3.70
N ARG A 93 2.43 14.51 -4.28
CA ARG A 93 1.84 13.52 -5.18
C ARG A 93 0.97 12.58 -4.34
N ALA A 94 -0.22 12.23 -4.83
CA ALA A 94 -1.12 11.35 -4.10
C ALA A 94 -1.42 10.09 -4.90
N ARG A 95 -1.42 8.94 -4.23
CA ARG A 95 -1.81 7.64 -4.78
C ARG A 95 -3.14 7.20 -4.19
N TRP A 96 -3.92 6.47 -4.98
CA TRP A 96 -5.16 5.83 -4.53
C TRP A 96 -4.90 4.37 -4.17
N HIS A 97 -5.17 3.97 -2.93
CA HIS A 97 -5.06 2.60 -2.44
C HIS A 97 -6.39 2.19 -1.81
N ASN A 98 -7.19 1.33 -2.37
CA ASN A 98 -7.15 0.63 -3.65
C ASN A 98 -8.58 0.50 -4.26
N PHE A 99 -8.73 -0.01 -5.50
CA PHE A 99 -10.04 -0.25 -6.06
C PHE A 99 -10.58 -1.64 -5.70
N VAL A 100 -9.81 -2.69 -5.95
CA VAL A 100 -10.22 -4.09 -5.78
C VAL A 100 -9.26 -4.83 -4.86
N TRP A 101 -9.76 -5.22 -3.71
CA TRP A 101 -9.02 -5.99 -2.71
C TRP A 101 -9.98 -6.89 -1.94
N HIS A 102 -9.56 -8.09 -1.55
CA HIS A 102 -10.34 -9.01 -0.73
C HIS A 102 -10.45 -8.55 0.73
N GLY A 103 -9.42 -7.86 1.24
CA GLY A 103 -9.47 -7.18 2.52
C GLY A 103 -10.19 -5.83 2.40
N GLN A 104 -10.85 -5.36 3.43
CA GLN A 104 -11.54 -4.06 3.53
C GLN A 104 -12.34 -3.64 2.26
N CYS A 105 -12.86 -4.61 1.48
CA CYS A 105 -13.86 -4.36 0.46
C CYS A 105 -15.22 -4.05 1.10
N ALA A 106 -16.16 -3.51 0.34
CA ALA A 106 -17.51 -3.25 0.79
C ALA A 106 -18.38 -4.52 0.63
N PRO A 107 -18.72 -5.27 1.69
CA PRO A 107 -19.39 -6.56 1.58
C PRO A 107 -20.70 -6.53 0.80
N TRP A 108 -21.43 -5.42 0.85
CA TRP A 108 -22.72 -5.27 0.19
C TRP A 108 -22.66 -5.47 -1.35
N ILE A 109 -21.50 -5.23 -1.97
CA ILE A 109 -21.36 -5.39 -3.42
C ILE A 109 -21.53 -6.84 -3.87
N PHE A 110 -21.27 -7.80 -2.97
CA PHE A 110 -21.40 -9.23 -3.25
C PHE A 110 -22.81 -9.78 -2.96
N TYR A 111 -23.68 -9.00 -2.33
CA TYR A 111 -25.04 -9.43 -2.04
C TYR A 111 -26.02 -9.01 -3.14
N LYS A 112 -26.91 -9.92 -3.55
CA LYS A 112 -27.99 -9.63 -4.50
C LYS A 112 -28.84 -8.46 -4.03
N ASP A 113 -29.13 -8.43 -2.75
CA ASP A 113 -29.85 -7.36 -2.07
C ASP A 113 -28.93 -6.73 -1.02
N ALA A 114 -28.49 -5.50 -1.28
CA ALA A 114 -27.57 -4.77 -0.39
C ALA A 114 -28.12 -4.55 1.03
N SER A 115 -29.45 -4.58 1.21
CA SER A 115 -30.07 -4.43 2.53
C SER A 115 -29.96 -5.69 3.42
N LYS A 116 -29.58 -6.82 2.82
CA LYS A 116 -29.47 -8.13 3.50
C LYS A 116 -28.05 -8.52 3.86
N VAL A 117 -27.10 -7.58 3.85
CA VAL A 117 -25.70 -7.84 4.18
C VAL A 117 -25.58 -8.39 5.59
N ASN A 118 -24.99 -9.56 5.70
CA ASN A 118 -24.56 -10.12 6.98
C ASN A 118 -23.03 -10.10 7.04
N MET A 119 -22.49 -9.15 7.80
CA MET A 119 -21.05 -8.97 7.95
C MET A 119 -20.36 -10.22 8.50
N LYS A 120 -20.99 -10.91 9.46
CA LYS A 120 -20.42 -12.12 10.02
C LYS A 120 -20.32 -13.23 8.98
N ASP A 121 -21.42 -13.50 8.24
CA ASP A 121 -21.41 -14.54 7.21
C ASP A 121 -20.43 -14.21 6.08
N PHE A 122 -20.28 -12.93 5.74
CA PHE A 122 -19.30 -12.49 4.77
C PHE A 122 -17.88 -12.81 5.20
N PHE A 123 -17.46 -12.35 6.40
CA PHE A 123 -16.10 -12.58 6.88
C PHE A 123 -15.82 -14.03 7.28
N GLU A 124 -16.82 -14.79 7.64
CA GLU A 124 -16.72 -16.24 7.88
C GLU A 124 -16.83 -17.07 6.59
N ASN A 125 -16.94 -16.42 5.42
CA ASN A 125 -17.07 -17.05 4.11
C ASN A 125 -18.32 -17.96 3.98
N LYS A 126 -19.43 -17.56 4.61
CA LYS A 126 -20.68 -18.35 4.71
C LYS A 126 -21.84 -17.78 3.89
N VAL A 127 -21.61 -16.77 3.06
CA VAL A 127 -22.68 -16.22 2.20
C VAL A 127 -23.23 -17.30 1.29
N LEU A 128 -24.55 -17.50 1.33
CA LEU A 128 -25.22 -18.52 0.52
C LEU A 128 -25.24 -18.12 -0.95
N ALA A 129 -25.22 -19.13 -1.84
CA ALA A 129 -25.17 -18.89 -3.28
C ALA A 129 -26.40 -18.09 -3.78
N GLU A 130 -27.60 -18.34 -3.20
CA GLU A 130 -28.82 -17.60 -3.52
C GLU A 130 -28.82 -16.13 -3.08
N ASP A 131 -27.97 -15.75 -2.12
CA ASP A 131 -27.82 -14.37 -1.64
C ASP A 131 -26.74 -13.59 -2.40
N LEU A 132 -25.89 -14.28 -3.18
CA LEU A 132 -24.85 -13.65 -3.96
C LEU A 132 -25.43 -12.86 -5.15
N ALA A 133 -24.84 -11.70 -5.41
CA ALA A 133 -25.11 -10.93 -6.61
C ALA A 133 -24.67 -11.68 -7.88
N SER A 134 -25.29 -11.38 -9.01
CA SER A 134 -24.78 -11.88 -10.29
C SER A 134 -23.49 -11.16 -10.70
N SER A 135 -22.72 -11.78 -11.61
CA SER A 135 -21.51 -11.17 -12.16
C SER A 135 -21.80 -9.78 -12.74
N GLU A 136 -22.89 -9.61 -13.49
CA GLU A 136 -23.27 -8.33 -14.09
C GLU A 136 -23.60 -7.27 -13.05
N GLN A 137 -24.20 -7.66 -11.92
CA GLN A 137 -24.49 -6.73 -10.83
C GLN A 137 -23.18 -6.24 -10.17
N ILE A 138 -22.22 -7.15 -9.97
CA ILE A 138 -20.92 -6.78 -9.37
C ILE A 138 -20.08 -5.99 -10.36
N ASP A 139 -20.03 -6.39 -11.63
CA ASP A 139 -19.35 -5.66 -12.70
C ASP A 139 -19.82 -4.20 -12.73
N LYS A 140 -21.14 -3.98 -12.69
CA LYS A 140 -21.69 -2.62 -12.64
C LYS A 140 -21.26 -1.87 -11.38
N ARG A 141 -21.34 -2.49 -10.21
CA ARG A 141 -20.98 -1.85 -8.92
C ARG A 141 -19.50 -1.47 -8.86
N VAL A 142 -18.63 -2.35 -9.35
CA VAL A 142 -17.19 -2.07 -9.40
C VAL A 142 -16.86 -0.99 -10.43
N LYS A 143 -17.51 -1.02 -11.61
CA LYS A 143 -17.35 0.03 -12.61
C LYS A 143 -17.84 1.39 -12.09
N ASP A 144 -19.00 1.43 -11.43
CA ASP A 144 -19.54 2.66 -10.81
C ASP A 144 -18.59 3.19 -9.71
N TRP A 145 -18.00 2.29 -8.91
CA TRP A 145 -17.01 2.64 -7.90
C TRP A 145 -15.77 3.31 -8.50
N ILE A 146 -15.12 2.65 -9.45
CA ILE A 146 -13.93 3.16 -10.13
C ILE A 146 -14.23 4.52 -10.79
N GLN A 147 -15.35 4.62 -11.51
CA GLN A 147 -15.76 5.84 -12.17
C GLN A 147 -15.98 7.00 -11.17
N SER A 148 -16.65 6.71 -10.03
CA SER A 148 -16.95 7.72 -9.01
C SER A 148 -15.70 8.30 -8.37
N VAL A 149 -14.69 7.44 -8.10
CA VAL A 149 -13.39 7.89 -7.59
C VAL A 149 -12.66 8.74 -8.63
N CYS A 150 -12.59 8.25 -9.87
CA CYS A 150 -11.88 8.98 -10.93
C CYS A 150 -12.57 10.31 -11.26
N ASP A 151 -13.90 10.38 -11.28
CA ASP A 151 -14.63 11.62 -11.54
C ASP A 151 -14.38 12.66 -10.43
N ARG A 152 -14.24 12.21 -9.19
CA ARG A 152 -13.99 13.10 -8.06
C ARG A 152 -12.56 13.63 -8.00
N TYR A 153 -11.56 12.77 -8.24
CA TYR A 153 -10.14 13.07 -7.96
C TYR A 153 -9.25 13.06 -9.21
N ARG A 154 -9.81 12.98 -10.43
CA ARG A 154 -9.01 13.01 -11.67
C ARG A 154 -8.09 14.22 -11.71
N GLY A 155 -6.82 13.98 -12.05
CA GLY A 155 -5.77 15.00 -12.07
C GLY A 155 -5.14 15.29 -10.70
N GLN A 156 -5.64 14.70 -9.61
CA GLN A 156 -5.02 14.77 -8.29
C GLN A 156 -4.28 13.48 -7.96
N ILE A 157 -4.63 12.35 -8.60
CA ILE A 157 -4.06 11.03 -8.37
C ILE A 157 -3.03 10.74 -9.44
N VAL A 158 -1.82 10.34 -9.03
CA VAL A 158 -0.74 9.97 -9.95
C VAL A 158 -0.75 8.48 -10.31
N SER A 159 -1.23 7.64 -9.41
CA SER A 159 -1.36 6.19 -9.62
C SER A 159 -2.47 5.58 -8.77
N TYR A 160 -3.08 4.51 -9.31
CA TYR A 160 -4.10 3.73 -8.63
C TYR A 160 -3.60 2.29 -8.43
N ASP A 161 -3.70 1.78 -7.20
CA ASP A 161 -3.64 0.34 -6.98
C ASP A 161 -5.00 -0.23 -7.46
N VAL A 162 -5.03 -0.66 -8.74
CA VAL A 162 -6.26 -1.15 -9.37
C VAL A 162 -6.71 -2.44 -8.72
N VAL A 163 -5.76 -3.33 -8.48
CA VAL A 163 -5.99 -4.54 -7.72
C VAL A 163 -4.88 -4.72 -6.68
N ASN A 164 -5.25 -5.27 -5.53
CA ASN A 164 -4.35 -5.51 -4.42
C ASN A 164 -4.43 -6.97 -3.95
N GLU A 165 -3.26 -7.62 -3.79
CA GLU A 165 -3.12 -8.95 -3.19
C GLU A 165 -3.96 -10.03 -3.88
N VAL A 166 -3.87 -10.12 -5.20
CA VAL A 166 -4.71 -11.03 -5.98
C VAL A 166 -4.20 -12.47 -6.01
N ILE A 167 -2.91 -12.70 -5.73
CA ILE A 167 -2.30 -14.03 -5.73
C ILE A 167 -2.29 -14.62 -4.32
N SER A 168 -2.80 -15.84 -4.18
CA SER A 168 -2.80 -16.61 -2.93
C SER A 168 -1.39 -17.08 -2.54
N ASP A 169 -0.99 -16.89 -1.28
CA ASP A 169 0.28 -17.41 -0.76
C ASP A 169 0.31 -18.95 -0.63
N LYS A 170 -0.85 -19.58 -0.69
CA LYS A 170 -0.96 -21.04 -0.53
C LYS A 170 -1.01 -21.79 -1.85
N LYS A 171 -1.70 -21.20 -2.84
CA LYS A 171 -1.98 -21.85 -4.13
C LYS A 171 -1.17 -21.26 -5.27
N PHE A 172 -0.56 -20.09 -5.06
CA PHE A 172 0.15 -19.34 -6.11
C PHE A 172 -0.70 -19.13 -7.38
N ALA A 173 -1.97 -18.80 -7.16
CA ALA A 173 -2.97 -18.53 -8.18
C ALA A 173 -3.92 -17.43 -7.68
N LEU A 174 -4.83 -16.95 -8.53
CA LEU A 174 -5.84 -15.98 -8.12
C LEU A 174 -6.61 -16.49 -6.89
N ARG A 175 -6.79 -15.60 -5.91
CA ARG A 175 -7.52 -15.89 -4.68
C ARG A 175 -8.96 -16.26 -4.96
N THR A 176 -9.45 -17.24 -4.23
CA THR A 176 -10.83 -17.72 -4.23
C THR A 176 -11.49 -17.52 -2.87
N ARG A 177 -12.73 -17.97 -2.72
CA ARG A 177 -13.43 -17.97 -1.41
C ARG A 177 -12.65 -18.74 -0.33
N GLU A 178 -11.87 -19.75 -0.69
CA GLU A 178 -11.02 -20.46 0.26
C GLU A 178 -9.91 -19.55 0.84
N ASP A 179 -9.54 -18.49 0.12
CA ASP A 179 -8.63 -17.44 0.54
C ASP A 179 -9.38 -16.17 1.01
N HIS A 180 -10.66 -16.30 1.39
CA HIS A 180 -11.55 -15.21 1.80
C HIS A 180 -11.75 -14.12 0.72
N SER A 181 -11.66 -14.48 -0.57
CA SER A 181 -11.90 -13.58 -1.70
C SER A 181 -13.09 -14.04 -2.53
N TYR A 182 -14.10 -13.20 -2.65
CA TYR A 182 -15.28 -13.46 -3.48
C TYR A 182 -15.09 -13.06 -4.95
N TRP A 183 -14.06 -12.29 -5.26
CA TRP A 183 -13.89 -11.66 -6.56
C TRP A 183 -13.90 -12.66 -7.73
N GLN A 184 -13.00 -13.63 -7.72
CA GLN A 184 -12.90 -14.62 -8.78
C GLN A 184 -14.16 -15.51 -8.88
N ASP A 185 -14.71 -15.93 -7.74
CA ASP A 185 -15.83 -16.87 -7.70
C ASP A 185 -17.12 -16.24 -8.23
N VAL A 186 -17.29 -14.93 -8.08
CA VAL A 186 -18.53 -14.24 -8.50
C VAL A 186 -18.37 -13.51 -9.83
N MET A 187 -17.26 -12.80 -10.07
CA MET A 187 -17.03 -12.06 -11.31
C MET A 187 -16.39 -12.88 -12.42
N GLY A 188 -15.80 -14.04 -12.08
CA GLY A 188 -14.99 -14.83 -12.99
C GLY A 188 -13.50 -14.49 -12.96
N PRO A 189 -12.65 -15.30 -13.63
CA PRO A 189 -11.20 -15.14 -13.59
C PRO A 189 -10.69 -13.89 -14.34
N ASP A 190 -11.55 -13.20 -15.08
CA ASP A 190 -11.26 -11.98 -15.84
C ASP A 190 -11.52 -10.69 -15.04
N TYR A 191 -11.88 -10.78 -13.75
CA TYR A 191 -12.20 -9.60 -12.94
C TYR A 191 -11.06 -8.58 -12.86
N VAL A 192 -9.80 -9.05 -12.88
CA VAL A 192 -8.62 -8.18 -12.89
C VAL A 192 -8.54 -7.41 -14.23
N GLU A 193 -8.71 -8.12 -15.36
CA GLU A 193 -8.73 -7.50 -16.69
C GLU A 193 -9.79 -6.42 -16.78
N LYS A 194 -11.00 -6.71 -16.31
CA LYS A 194 -12.12 -5.75 -16.28
C LYS A 194 -11.78 -4.51 -15.44
N ALA A 195 -11.25 -4.70 -14.23
CA ALA A 195 -10.91 -3.60 -13.35
C ALA A 195 -9.88 -2.65 -13.98
N PHE A 196 -8.83 -3.19 -14.61
CA PHE A 196 -7.83 -2.38 -15.33
C PHE A 196 -8.41 -1.62 -16.51
N HIS A 197 -9.29 -2.25 -17.31
CA HIS A 197 -9.95 -1.56 -18.43
C HIS A 197 -10.85 -0.44 -17.95
N TRP A 198 -11.66 -0.65 -16.89
CA TRP A 198 -12.52 0.39 -16.34
C TRP A 198 -11.70 1.55 -15.72
N ALA A 199 -10.60 1.25 -15.04
CA ALA A 199 -9.72 2.28 -14.51
C ALA A 199 -9.08 3.12 -15.64
N HIS A 200 -8.62 2.46 -16.71
CA HIS A 200 -8.06 3.16 -17.86
C HIS A 200 -9.10 3.99 -18.63
N GLU A 201 -10.33 3.49 -18.78
CA GLU A 201 -11.44 4.26 -19.37
C GLU A 201 -11.74 5.51 -18.53
N ALA A 202 -11.73 5.37 -17.20
CA ALA A 202 -12.06 6.44 -16.27
C ALA A 202 -10.94 7.48 -16.15
N ASP A 203 -9.67 7.06 -16.10
CA ASP A 203 -8.50 7.96 -16.07
C ASP A 203 -7.34 7.40 -16.91
N PRO A 204 -7.29 7.73 -18.22
CA PRO A 204 -6.29 7.18 -19.14
C PRO A 204 -4.86 7.70 -18.91
N ASN A 205 -4.68 8.72 -18.08
CA ASN A 205 -3.38 9.37 -17.85
C ASN A 205 -2.70 8.88 -16.55
N ALA A 206 -3.42 8.22 -15.67
CA ALA A 206 -2.87 7.74 -14.41
C ALA A 206 -2.10 6.42 -14.59
N GLU A 207 -1.16 6.18 -13.71
CA GLU A 207 -0.44 4.92 -13.63
C GLU A 207 -1.31 3.86 -12.94
N LEU A 208 -1.50 2.71 -13.60
CA LEU A 208 -2.33 1.61 -13.15
C LEU A 208 -1.47 0.48 -12.62
N VAL A 209 -1.62 0.19 -11.32
CA VAL A 209 -0.72 -0.69 -10.57
C VAL A 209 -1.44 -1.97 -10.18
N ILE A 210 -0.77 -3.11 -10.35
CA ILE A 210 -1.05 -4.35 -9.62
C ILE A 210 -0.12 -4.39 -8.42
N ASN A 211 -0.66 -4.52 -7.21
CA ASN A 211 0.09 -4.42 -5.96
C ASN A 211 -0.05 -5.70 -5.15
N ASP A 212 1.06 -6.29 -4.70
CA ASP A 212 1.02 -7.49 -3.86
C ASP A 212 2.22 -7.55 -2.90
N TYR A 213 2.11 -8.38 -1.86
CA TYR A 213 3.14 -8.61 -0.86
C TYR A 213 3.83 -9.97 -1.06
N ASN A 214 4.96 -10.18 -0.39
CA ASN A 214 5.76 -11.40 -0.46
C ASN A 214 6.35 -11.73 -1.84
N LEU A 215 6.25 -10.86 -2.83
CA LEU A 215 6.87 -11.06 -4.14
C LEU A 215 8.40 -10.99 -4.06
N GLU A 216 8.88 -10.20 -3.12
CA GLU A 216 10.27 -9.96 -2.78
C GLU A 216 10.85 -10.98 -1.78
N THR A 217 10.05 -11.97 -1.37
CA THR A 217 10.47 -12.99 -0.38
C THR A 217 10.11 -14.42 -0.75
N ILE A 218 9.03 -14.64 -1.56
CA ILE A 218 8.54 -15.99 -1.94
C ILE A 218 8.67 -16.20 -3.44
N SER A 219 9.60 -17.05 -3.86
CA SER A 219 9.94 -17.29 -5.27
C SER A 219 8.75 -17.80 -6.09
N GLU A 220 7.95 -18.70 -5.52
CA GLU A 220 6.79 -19.30 -6.19
C GLU A 220 5.68 -18.27 -6.42
N LYS A 221 5.40 -17.42 -5.44
CA LYS A 221 4.44 -16.32 -5.60
C LYS A 221 4.91 -15.31 -6.63
N ARG A 222 6.19 -14.90 -6.56
CA ARG A 222 6.83 -14.03 -7.54
C ARG A 222 6.69 -14.57 -8.97
N GLN A 223 6.92 -15.88 -9.16
CA GLN A 223 6.80 -16.49 -10.47
C GLN A 223 5.35 -16.52 -10.95
N ALA A 224 4.41 -16.90 -10.08
CA ALA A 224 3.00 -16.99 -10.42
C ALA A 224 2.44 -15.62 -10.84
N GLU A 225 2.74 -14.56 -10.10
CA GLU A 225 2.30 -13.21 -10.43
C GLU A 225 2.99 -12.67 -11.69
N TYR A 226 4.28 -12.95 -11.88
CA TYR A 226 4.98 -12.60 -13.12
C TYR A 226 4.28 -13.20 -14.34
N ASP A 227 3.95 -14.50 -14.31
CA ASP A 227 3.28 -15.18 -15.42
C ASP A 227 1.86 -14.64 -15.62
N PHE A 228 1.17 -14.30 -14.54
CA PHE A 228 -0.15 -13.66 -14.58
C PHE A 228 -0.08 -12.29 -15.27
N ILE A 229 0.83 -11.41 -14.84
CA ILE A 229 1.01 -10.08 -15.45
C ILE A 229 1.42 -10.19 -16.91
N LYS A 230 2.33 -11.10 -17.23
CA LYS A 230 2.74 -11.37 -18.62
C LYS A 230 1.55 -11.76 -19.49
N ASN A 231 0.63 -12.58 -18.97
CA ASN A 231 -0.62 -12.93 -19.67
C ASN A 231 -1.52 -11.71 -19.85
N LEU A 232 -1.72 -10.87 -18.82
CA LEU A 232 -2.49 -9.62 -18.90
C LEU A 232 -1.93 -8.71 -20.02
N LEU A 233 -0.62 -8.50 -20.03
CA LEU A 233 0.05 -7.66 -21.03
C LEU A 233 -0.10 -8.24 -22.46
N SER A 234 -0.06 -9.58 -22.61
CA SER A 234 -0.28 -10.23 -23.91
C SER A 234 -1.69 -9.99 -24.47
N LYS A 235 -2.66 -9.79 -23.58
CA LYS A 235 -4.05 -9.42 -23.91
C LYS A 235 -4.26 -7.90 -24.04
N LYS A 236 -3.17 -7.11 -23.92
CA LYS A 236 -3.19 -5.64 -23.95
C LYS A 236 -4.00 -5.00 -22.80
N VAL A 237 -4.06 -5.68 -21.64
CA VAL A 237 -4.58 -5.07 -20.44
C VAL A 237 -3.65 -3.94 -20.02
N PRO A 238 -4.16 -2.73 -19.68
CA PRO A 238 -3.34 -1.54 -19.44
C PRO A 238 -2.65 -1.54 -18.07
N VAL A 239 -1.87 -2.58 -17.76
CA VAL A 239 -1.01 -2.61 -16.56
C VAL A 239 0.20 -1.74 -16.84
N SER A 240 0.39 -0.67 -16.05
CA SER A 240 1.53 0.25 -16.21
C SER A 240 2.66 -0.03 -15.23
N ALA A 241 2.35 -0.56 -14.06
CA ALA A 241 3.34 -0.80 -13.03
C ALA A 241 2.98 -1.99 -12.12
N VAL A 242 4.01 -2.53 -11.47
CA VAL A 242 3.92 -3.54 -10.41
C VAL A 242 4.35 -2.90 -9.10
N GLY A 243 3.52 -3.02 -8.08
CA GLY A 243 3.82 -2.61 -6.72
C GLY A 243 4.32 -3.79 -5.90
N LEU A 244 5.54 -3.68 -5.39
CA LEU A 244 6.06 -4.56 -4.35
C LEU A 244 5.74 -3.90 -3.02
N GLN A 245 4.90 -4.52 -2.18
CA GLN A 245 4.54 -3.89 -0.90
C GLN A 245 5.78 -3.61 -0.04
N GLY A 246 6.73 -4.53 0.03
CA GLY A 246 7.96 -4.31 0.79
C GLY A 246 7.76 -4.44 2.30
N HIS A 247 6.78 -5.21 2.75
CA HIS A 247 6.65 -5.62 4.15
C HIS A 247 7.68 -6.69 4.47
N ILE A 248 8.90 -6.27 4.75
CA ILE A 248 10.06 -7.13 4.92
C ILE A 248 10.61 -7.06 6.35
N ASN A 249 11.61 -7.86 6.63
CA ASN A 249 12.29 -7.86 7.92
C ASN A 249 13.81 -7.98 7.76
N MET A 250 14.55 -7.50 8.74
CA MET A 250 16.01 -7.56 8.71
C MET A 250 16.60 -8.93 9.07
N CYS A 251 15.76 -9.91 9.43
CA CYS A 251 16.20 -11.22 9.91
C CYS A 251 16.35 -12.23 8.77
N SER A 252 15.37 -12.28 7.87
CA SER A 252 15.28 -13.29 6.82
C SER A 252 15.15 -12.74 5.39
N SER A 253 14.92 -11.42 5.22
CA SER A 253 14.84 -10.83 3.88
C SER A 253 16.23 -10.72 3.23
N ASN A 254 16.28 -10.95 1.92
CA ASN A 254 17.51 -10.99 1.12
C ASN A 254 17.51 -9.88 0.07
N ILE A 255 18.47 -8.98 0.13
CA ILE A 255 18.59 -7.82 -0.77
C ILE A 255 18.80 -8.24 -2.23
N ASP A 256 19.61 -9.25 -2.48
CA ASP A 256 19.84 -9.74 -3.87
C ASP A 256 18.56 -10.28 -4.48
N PHE A 257 17.75 -11.01 -3.68
CA PHE A 257 16.44 -11.51 -4.13
C PHE A 257 15.45 -10.37 -4.42
N ILE A 258 15.48 -9.30 -3.60
CA ILE A 258 14.67 -8.09 -3.85
C ILE A 258 15.12 -7.42 -5.16
N GLU A 259 16.43 -7.28 -5.39
CA GLU A 259 16.98 -6.70 -6.62
C GLU A 259 16.58 -7.53 -7.85
N GLU A 260 16.72 -8.84 -7.80
CA GLU A 260 16.27 -9.76 -8.86
C GLU A 260 14.76 -9.64 -9.11
N THR A 261 13.96 -9.42 -8.07
CA THR A 261 12.50 -9.26 -8.18
C THR A 261 12.17 -7.98 -8.96
N ILE A 262 12.81 -6.87 -8.64
CA ILE A 262 12.64 -5.60 -9.37
C ILE A 262 13.02 -5.79 -10.85
N GLU A 263 14.19 -6.39 -11.14
CA GLU A 263 14.64 -6.64 -12.50
C GLU A 263 13.71 -7.57 -13.28
N LYS A 264 13.19 -8.60 -12.59
CA LYS A 264 12.25 -9.55 -13.18
C LYS A 264 10.98 -8.87 -13.67
N TYR A 265 10.33 -8.07 -12.83
CA TYR A 265 9.11 -7.36 -13.23
C TYR A 265 9.39 -6.26 -14.26
N ALA A 266 10.48 -5.51 -14.13
CA ALA A 266 10.89 -4.51 -15.11
C ALA A 266 11.13 -5.13 -16.50
N SER A 267 11.55 -6.40 -16.57
CA SER A 267 11.72 -7.13 -17.85
C SER A 267 10.43 -7.29 -18.65
N LEU A 268 9.27 -7.13 -18.04
CA LEU A 268 7.96 -7.11 -18.70
C LEU A 268 7.68 -5.78 -19.44
N GLY A 269 8.54 -4.77 -19.29
CA GLY A 269 8.34 -3.44 -19.85
C GLY A 269 7.40 -2.54 -19.04
N VAL A 270 7.13 -2.90 -17.79
CA VAL A 270 6.35 -2.11 -16.82
C VAL A 270 7.28 -1.49 -15.79
N LYS A 271 6.83 -0.42 -15.13
CA LYS A 271 7.55 0.14 -13.98
C LYS A 271 7.42 -0.75 -12.75
N VAL A 272 8.36 -0.61 -11.83
CA VAL A 272 8.25 -1.19 -10.49
C VAL A 272 8.21 -0.07 -9.45
N LEU A 273 7.36 -0.23 -8.46
CA LEU A 273 7.23 0.65 -7.30
C LEU A 273 7.46 -0.19 -6.04
N VAL A 274 8.08 0.38 -5.01
CA VAL A 274 7.99 -0.14 -3.65
C VAL A 274 6.90 0.67 -2.94
N THR A 275 5.81 0.02 -2.59
CA THR A 275 4.55 0.72 -2.28
C THR A 275 4.23 0.83 -0.80
N GLU A 276 4.80 -0.03 0.06
CA GLU A 276 4.41 -0.17 1.46
C GLU A 276 5.59 -0.57 2.36
N LEU A 277 6.77 0.01 2.10
CA LEU A 277 8.01 -0.41 2.77
C LEU A 277 7.95 -0.24 4.28
N ASP A 278 8.14 -1.33 4.98
CA ASP A 278 8.53 -1.37 6.39
C ASP A 278 9.54 -2.49 6.63
N VAL A 279 10.53 -2.25 7.50
CA VAL A 279 11.60 -3.21 7.82
C VAL A 279 11.48 -3.62 9.28
N SER A 280 10.75 -4.70 9.51
CA SER A 280 10.51 -5.27 10.85
C SER A 280 11.80 -5.74 11.51
N PHE A 281 11.86 -5.63 12.85
CA PHE A 281 12.90 -6.27 13.69
C PHE A 281 12.70 -7.78 13.80
N PHE A 282 11.57 -8.31 13.36
CA PHE A 282 11.12 -9.67 13.65
C PHE A 282 10.75 -10.44 12.39
N ASP A 283 10.97 -11.73 12.42
CA ASP A 283 10.22 -12.64 11.57
C ASP A 283 8.74 -12.65 11.94
N HIS A 284 7.88 -13.08 11.00
CA HIS A 284 6.43 -12.88 11.07
C HIS A 284 5.80 -13.37 12.39
N GLU A 285 6.18 -14.55 12.87
CA GLU A 285 5.58 -15.17 14.09
C GLU A 285 6.43 -15.00 15.36
N ASP A 286 7.54 -14.26 15.29
CA ASP A 286 8.40 -14.05 16.45
C ASP A 286 7.65 -13.22 17.52
N LYS A 287 7.54 -13.78 18.73
CA LYS A 287 6.88 -13.19 19.90
C LYS A 287 7.86 -12.61 20.91
N SER A 288 9.14 -12.53 20.58
CA SER A 288 10.14 -11.91 21.42
C SER A 288 9.81 -10.44 21.72
N PRO A 289 10.19 -9.90 22.87
CA PRO A 289 9.99 -8.50 23.18
C PRO A 289 10.85 -7.61 22.26
N LEU A 290 10.31 -6.44 21.88
CA LEU A 290 11.07 -5.43 21.13
C LEU A 290 12.20 -4.88 22.01
N ILE A 291 13.44 -5.00 21.54
CA ILE A 291 14.63 -4.47 22.21
C ILE A 291 15.35 -3.51 21.24
N LEU A 292 15.25 -2.22 21.50
CA LEU A 292 15.91 -1.17 20.72
C LEU A 292 17.34 -0.89 21.27
N SER A 293 18.19 -1.92 21.27
CA SER A 293 19.61 -1.76 21.60
C SER A 293 20.35 -1.02 20.46
N GLU A 294 21.48 -0.41 20.77
CA GLU A 294 22.36 0.21 19.76
C GLU A 294 22.76 -0.80 18.67
N GLU A 295 23.01 -2.07 19.05
CA GLU A 295 23.34 -3.14 18.11
C GLU A 295 22.18 -3.42 17.14
N ASN A 296 20.96 -3.55 17.65
CA ASN A 296 19.78 -3.84 16.82
C ASN A 296 19.43 -2.65 15.92
N LEU A 297 19.52 -1.43 16.42
CA LEU A 297 19.31 -0.22 15.62
C LEU A 297 20.40 -0.08 14.53
N LYS A 298 21.66 -0.46 14.83
CA LYS A 298 22.72 -0.51 13.83
C LYS A 298 22.45 -1.55 12.75
N LYS A 299 22.01 -2.76 13.11
CA LYS A 299 21.64 -3.81 12.14
C LYS A 299 20.53 -3.32 11.21
N GLN A 300 19.49 -2.69 11.75
CA GLN A 300 18.42 -2.10 10.93
C GLN A 300 18.97 -1.01 10.00
N ALA A 301 19.86 -0.16 10.49
CA ALA A 301 20.48 0.89 9.69
C ALA A 301 21.34 0.32 8.56
N ASP A 302 22.11 -0.75 8.82
CA ASP A 302 22.92 -1.44 7.82
C ASP A 302 22.02 -2.05 6.73
N PHE A 303 20.92 -2.70 7.13
CA PHE A 303 19.95 -3.29 6.20
C PHE A 303 19.25 -2.23 5.33
N TYR A 304 18.76 -1.14 5.92
CA TYR A 304 18.16 -0.04 5.17
C TYR A 304 19.14 0.60 4.19
N TYR A 305 20.39 0.75 4.57
CA TYR A 305 21.42 1.28 3.68
C TYR A 305 21.61 0.38 2.44
N GLU A 306 21.81 -0.90 2.63
CA GLU A 306 21.97 -1.86 1.53
C GLU A 306 20.73 -1.88 0.61
N LEU A 307 19.54 -1.82 1.20
CA LEU A 307 18.26 -1.76 0.49
C LEU A 307 18.15 -0.49 -0.36
N PHE A 308 18.48 0.68 0.19
CA PHE A 308 18.46 1.93 -0.57
C PHE A 308 19.55 2.01 -1.63
N GLU A 309 20.72 1.39 -1.42
CA GLU A 309 21.72 1.24 -2.48
C GLU A 309 21.19 0.37 -3.64
N CYS A 310 20.47 -0.70 -3.34
CA CYS A 310 19.75 -1.48 -4.35
C CYS A 310 18.75 -0.60 -5.11
N PHE A 311 17.89 0.13 -4.41
CA PHE A 311 16.89 1.01 -5.03
C PHE A 311 17.52 2.11 -5.91
N LYS A 312 18.63 2.71 -5.49
CA LYS A 312 19.39 3.67 -6.30
C LYS A 312 19.93 3.04 -7.59
N ARG A 313 20.47 1.81 -7.51
CA ARG A 313 20.93 1.08 -8.71
C ARG A 313 19.78 0.83 -9.68
N GLN A 314 18.63 0.38 -9.16
CA GLN A 314 17.45 0.06 -9.97
C GLN A 314 16.79 1.33 -10.55
N SER A 315 16.80 2.44 -9.81
CA SER A 315 16.34 3.73 -10.32
C SER A 315 17.23 4.23 -11.48
N LYS A 316 18.55 4.10 -11.37
CA LYS A 316 19.48 4.46 -12.47
C LYS A 316 19.26 3.63 -13.74
N LYS A 317 18.77 2.39 -13.61
CA LYS A 317 18.38 1.53 -14.74
C LYS A 317 17.00 1.91 -15.31
N GLY A 318 16.24 2.77 -14.64
CA GLY A 318 14.87 3.12 -14.99
C GLY A 318 13.82 2.08 -14.58
N ASN A 319 14.19 1.10 -13.76
CA ASN A 319 13.33 0.01 -13.31
C ASN A 319 12.43 0.42 -12.14
N LEU A 320 12.91 1.27 -11.23
CA LEU A 320 12.25 1.70 -10.00
C LEU A 320 12.07 3.22 -9.96
N SER A 321 10.88 3.70 -9.64
CA SER A 321 10.57 5.14 -9.60
C SER A 321 10.17 5.68 -8.23
N ASP A 322 9.54 4.86 -7.41
CA ASP A 322 8.93 5.29 -6.14
C ASP A 322 9.26 4.31 -5.01
N VAL A 323 9.54 4.86 -3.82
CA VAL A 323 9.69 4.10 -2.57
C VAL A 323 8.80 4.76 -1.52
N ILE A 324 7.75 4.06 -1.13
CA ILE A 324 6.73 4.52 -0.19
C ILE A 324 6.87 3.74 1.12
N LEU A 325 7.18 4.42 2.21
CA LEU A 325 7.17 3.83 3.55
C LEU A 325 5.73 3.59 4.02
N TRP A 326 5.45 2.45 4.66
CA TRP A 326 4.10 2.18 5.18
C TRP A 326 3.93 2.73 6.59
N GLY A 327 4.03 4.04 6.70
CA GLY A 327 3.87 4.82 7.92
C GLY A 327 4.87 5.96 8.02
N VAL A 328 4.51 6.97 8.79
CA VAL A 328 5.33 8.17 8.98
C VAL A 328 6.39 7.95 10.05
N SER A 329 5.98 7.34 11.17
CA SER A 329 6.86 7.06 12.31
C SER A 329 6.46 5.77 13.02
N ASP A 330 7.35 5.26 13.87
CA ASP A 330 7.08 4.08 14.70
C ASP A 330 5.93 4.33 15.71
N TYR A 331 5.45 5.59 15.86
CA TYR A 331 4.32 5.90 16.72
C TYR A 331 3.02 5.34 16.18
N THR A 332 2.75 5.49 14.87
CA THR A 332 1.52 5.09 14.20
C THR A 332 1.63 3.80 13.41
N THR A 333 2.80 3.16 13.34
CA THR A 333 2.95 1.94 12.54
C THR A 333 1.93 0.86 12.89
N TRP A 334 1.32 0.26 11.87
CA TRP A 334 0.40 -0.87 12.03
C TRP A 334 1.06 -2.09 12.70
N LYS A 335 2.38 -2.21 12.59
CA LYS A 335 3.19 -3.26 13.23
C LYS A 335 3.16 -3.21 14.76
N ASN A 336 2.65 -2.14 15.37
CA ASN A 336 2.43 -2.10 16.82
C ASN A 336 1.39 -3.14 17.28
N HIS A 337 0.54 -3.64 16.37
CA HIS A 337 -0.57 -4.55 16.68
C HIS A 337 -0.61 -5.80 15.79
N PHE A 338 0.21 -5.88 14.76
CA PHE A 338 0.24 -6.98 13.80
C PHE A 338 1.69 -7.40 13.45
N PRO A 339 1.97 -8.70 13.23
CA PRO A 339 1.06 -9.85 13.36
C PRO A 339 0.87 -10.29 14.83
N VAL A 340 1.69 -9.82 15.74
CA VAL A 340 1.64 -10.18 17.17
C VAL A 340 1.05 -9.03 17.98
N PRO A 341 -0.22 -9.14 18.44
CA PRO A 341 -0.86 -8.08 19.21
C PRO A 341 -0.07 -7.69 20.48
N GLY A 342 0.20 -6.40 20.65
CA GLY A 342 0.86 -5.83 21.83
C GLY A 342 2.37 -6.03 21.91
N ARG A 343 3.02 -6.73 20.95
CA ARG A 343 4.49 -6.82 20.89
C ARG A 343 5.12 -5.45 20.60
N GLY A 344 4.54 -4.70 19.67
CA GLY A 344 5.12 -3.51 19.08
C GLY A 344 6.22 -3.85 18.07
N ASP A 345 6.59 -2.85 17.28
CA ASP A 345 7.72 -2.91 16.36
C ASP A 345 8.26 -1.48 16.14
N ALA A 346 9.38 -1.36 15.46
CA ALA A 346 9.99 -0.07 15.12
C ALA A 346 10.54 -0.10 13.67
N PRO A 347 9.67 -0.33 12.66
CA PRO A 347 10.12 -0.67 11.31
C PRO A 347 10.48 0.54 10.44
N LEU A 348 10.19 1.78 10.88
CA LEU A 348 10.29 2.98 10.05
C LEU A 348 11.56 3.79 10.34
N LEU A 349 11.75 4.90 9.60
CA LEU A 349 12.94 5.75 9.70
C LEU A 349 12.87 6.77 10.84
N PHE A 350 11.67 7.07 11.34
CA PHE A 350 11.44 7.97 12.47
C PHE A 350 10.87 7.23 13.67
N GLY A 351 11.41 7.50 14.85
CA GLY A 351 10.98 6.89 16.11
C GLY A 351 9.64 7.43 16.62
N LYS A 352 9.14 6.82 17.70
CA LYS A 352 7.89 7.25 18.37
C LYS A 352 7.97 8.67 18.94
N ASP A 353 9.16 9.18 19.12
CA ASP A 353 9.47 10.53 19.59
C ASP A 353 9.66 11.55 18.46
N GLY A 354 9.38 11.16 17.21
CA GLY A 354 9.56 12.02 16.04
C GLY A 354 11.00 12.23 15.61
N LYS A 355 11.97 11.54 16.22
CA LYS A 355 13.39 11.67 15.91
C LYS A 355 13.81 10.73 14.79
N ALA A 356 14.80 11.18 14.01
CA ALA A 356 15.45 10.38 12.99
C ALA A 356 16.25 9.24 13.63
N LYS A 357 16.01 8.00 13.18
CA LYS A 357 16.72 6.80 13.65
C LYS A 357 18.07 6.64 12.94
N PRO A 358 18.98 5.78 13.46
CA PRO A 358 20.24 5.46 12.77
C PRO A 358 20.07 5.05 11.30
N ALA A 359 18.98 4.38 10.97
CA ALA A 359 18.65 4.00 9.59
C ALA A 359 18.45 5.22 8.67
N TYR A 360 17.76 6.25 9.14
CA TYR A 360 17.61 7.51 8.40
C TYR A 360 18.97 8.15 8.10
N TRP A 361 19.82 8.29 9.13
CA TRP A 361 21.13 8.92 8.99
C TRP A 361 22.01 8.15 8.02
N LYS A 362 22.04 6.83 8.13
CA LYS A 362 22.86 6.00 7.25
C LYS A 362 22.46 6.08 5.78
N ILE A 363 21.17 6.23 5.50
CA ILE A 363 20.68 6.49 4.13
C ILE A 363 21.16 7.86 3.66
N ILE A 364 20.91 8.92 4.43
CA ILE A 364 21.15 10.31 4.03
C ILE A 364 22.64 10.60 3.81
N GLU A 365 23.52 10.04 4.62
CA GLU A 365 24.98 10.22 4.51
C GLU A 365 25.57 9.59 3.25
N ASN A 366 24.80 8.75 2.55
CA ASN A 366 25.26 7.97 1.40
C ASN A 366 24.42 8.19 0.11
N VAL A 367 23.68 9.29 0.06
CA VAL A 367 22.90 9.67 -1.16
C VAL A 367 23.79 10.33 -2.21
#